data_c67c13760542906bdc16b88808283da3
#
_entry.id   c67c13760542906bdc16b88808283da3
#
_cell.length_a   1.000
_cell.length_b   1.000
_cell.length_c   1.000
_cell.angle_alpha   90.00
_cell.angle_beta   90.00
_cell.angle_gamma   90.00
#
_symmetry.space_group_name_H-M   'P 1'
#
loop_
_entity.id
_entity.type
_entity.pdbx_description
1 polymer ?
#
loop_
_entity_poly.entity_id
_entity_poly.type
_entity_poly.pdbx_seq_one_letter_code
_entity_poly.pdbx_strand_id
1 'polypeptide(L)'
;MRYCSSCGSLVARRKPAGDSRDRWICDYCNTTHYQNPNIVVGCVPVQEQKILLCRRAIEPRAGFWTVPAGFLELGETIAEGAARETLEEACATVRVGRLFASVDVVDAGQVHLFFTGELIGGFGVGDETLEAALFAENEIP
;
A
#
# COMPACT_ATOMS: atom_id res chain seq x y z
N MET A 1 -19.95 -2.05 3.82
CA MET A 1 -20.31 -3.50 3.81
C MET A 1 -21.82 -3.62 3.77
N ARG A 2 -22.39 -4.51 2.96
CA ARG A 2 -23.85 -4.72 2.87
C ARG A 2 -24.26 -6.12 3.30
N TYR A 3 -23.40 -7.09 3.04
CA TYR A 3 -23.65 -8.51 3.32
C TYR A 3 -22.59 -9.09 4.25
N CYS A 4 -22.99 -10.07 5.05
CA CYS A 4 -22.12 -10.83 5.93
C CYS A 4 -21.20 -11.76 5.13
N SER A 5 -19.88 -11.68 5.35
CA SER A 5 -18.92 -12.57 4.67
C SER A 5 -19.00 -14.02 5.13
N SER A 6 -19.66 -14.29 6.27
CA SER A 6 -19.79 -15.65 6.82
C SER A 6 -21.04 -16.40 6.33
N CYS A 7 -22.18 -15.69 6.10
CA CYS A 7 -23.45 -16.36 5.77
C CYS A 7 -24.24 -15.69 4.63
N GLY A 8 -23.77 -14.59 4.06
CA GLY A 8 -24.42 -13.87 2.96
C GLY A 8 -25.63 -13.02 3.35
N SER A 9 -26.09 -13.05 4.61
CA SER A 9 -27.22 -12.26 5.07
C SER A 9 -26.88 -10.76 5.18
N LEU A 10 -27.88 -9.89 5.21
CA LEU A 10 -27.69 -8.46 5.41
C LEU A 10 -27.04 -8.17 6.77
N VAL A 11 -26.23 -7.13 6.81
CA VAL A 11 -25.61 -6.61 8.04
C VAL A 11 -26.12 -5.21 8.35
N ALA A 12 -26.20 -4.87 9.64
CA ALA A 12 -26.57 -3.55 10.13
C ALA A 12 -25.42 -2.92 10.93
N ARG A 13 -25.31 -1.59 10.88
CA ARG A 13 -24.38 -0.86 11.73
C ARG A 13 -25.01 -0.61 13.08
N ARG A 14 -24.40 -1.13 14.13
CA ARG A 14 -24.78 -0.89 15.52
C ARG A 14 -23.63 -1.16 16.46
N LYS A 15 -23.79 -0.72 17.69
CA LYS A 15 -22.77 -0.87 18.73
C LYS A 15 -22.92 -2.24 19.40
N PRO A 16 -21.91 -3.13 19.30
CA PRO A 16 -21.90 -4.38 20.04
C PRO A 16 -21.84 -4.14 21.56
N ALA A 17 -22.30 -5.08 22.33
CA ALA A 17 -22.15 -5.01 23.79
C ALA A 17 -20.68 -4.95 24.17
N GLY A 18 -20.31 -3.94 24.97
CA GLY A 18 -18.92 -3.72 25.40
C GLY A 18 -18.01 -3.02 24.40
N ASP A 19 -18.48 -2.66 23.21
CA ASP A 19 -17.72 -1.84 22.25
C ASP A 19 -18.07 -0.35 22.39
N SER A 20 -17.10 0.52 22.07
CA SER A 20 -17.31 1.98 22.04
C SER A 20 -17.71 2.49 20.66
N ARG A 21 -17.62 1.67 19.59
CA ARG A 21 -17.83 2.05 18.20
C ARG A 21 -18.90 1.21 17.53
N ASP A 22 -19.56 1.78 16.52
CA ASP A 22 -20.46 1.03 15.66
C ASP A 22 -19.67 0.06 14.78
N ARG A 23 -20.19 -1.18 14.69
CA ARG A 23 -19.66 -2.24 13.84
C ARG A 23 -20.74 -2.75 12.89
N TRP A 24 -20.32 -3.43 11.84
CA TRP A 24 -21.25 -4.17 11.02
C TRP A 24 -21.55 -5.52 11.70
N ILE A 25 -22.80 -5.76 12.03
CA ILE A 25 -23.25 -6.98 12.72
C ILE A 25 -24.29 -7.69 11.87
N CYS A 26 -24.14 -9.00 11.73
CA CYS A 26 -25.10 -9.84 11.06
C CYS A 26 -26.18 -10.28 12.06
N ASP A 27 -27.44 -9.99 11.76
CA ASP A 27 -28.57 -10.38 12.62
C ASP A 27 -28.89 -11.89 12.55
N TYR A 28 -28.45 -12.55 11.48
CA TYR A 28 -28.69 -13.98 11.27
C TYR A 28 -27.69 -14.88 12.00
N CYS A 29 -26.37 -14.66 11.78
CA CYS A 29 -25.32 -15.48 12.39
C CYS A 29 -24.58 -14.80 13.54
N ASN A 30 -24.99 -13.58 13.91
CA ASN A 30 -24.43 -12.77 15.00
C ASN A 30 -22.92 -12.44 14.85
N THR A 31 -22.37 -12.57 13.63
CA THR A 31 -20.98 -12.21 13.35
C THR A 31 -20.81 -10.70 13.40
N THR A 32 -19.83 -10.22 14.18
CA THR A 32 -19.38 -8.84 14.17
C THR A 32 -18.19 -8.67 13.23
N HIS A 33 -18.33 -7.76 12.27
CA HIS A 33 -17.29 -7.47 11.29
C HIS A 33 -16.50 -6.22 11.69
N TYR A 34 -15.20 -6.39 11.85
CA TYR A 34 -14.25 -5.31 12.12
C TYR A 34 -13.66 -4.82 10.80
N GLN A 35 -13.55 -3.50 10.66
CA GLN A 35 -12.84 -2.86 9.56
C GLN A 35 -11.65 -2.09 10.12
N ASN A 36 -10.46 -2.42 9.68
CA ASN A 36 -9.23 -1.74 10.02
C ASN A 36 -8.73 -0.94 8.81
N PRO A 37 -7.86 0.06 9.00
CA PRO A 37 -7.16 0.70 7.89
C PRO A 37 -6.38 -0.34 7.08
N ASN A 38 -6.37 -0.19 5.77
CA ASN A 38 -5.49 -0.97 4.91
C ASN A 38 -4.05 -0.49 5.07
N ILE A 39 -3.11 -1.42 5.01
CA ILE A 39 -1.68 -1.10 5.05
C ILE A 39 -1.18 -1.03 3.61
N VAL A 40 -0.51 0.08 3.30
CA VAL A 40 0.24 0.27 2.05
C VAL A 40 1.71 0.26 2.41
N VAL A 41 2.50 -0.48 1.67
CA VAL A 41 3.95 -0.59 1.87
C VAL A 41 4.68 -0.15 0.62
N GLY A 42 5.79 0.54 0.79
CA GLY A 42 6.58 1.04 -0.32
C GLY A 42 8.05 1.20 0.03
N CYS A 43 8.84 1.34 -1.01
CA CYS A 43 10.27 1.57 -0.90
C CYS A 43 10.67 2.84 -1.63
N VAL A 44 11.64 3.56 -1.10
CA VAL A 44 12.39 4.61 -1.80
C VAL A 44 13.70 3.96 -2.26
N PRO A 45 13.76 3.42 -3.49
CA PRO A 45 14.96 2.77 -3.99
C PRO A 45 16.00 3.84 -4.36
N VAL A 46 17.21 3.71 -3.84
CA VAL A 46 18.30 4.68 -4.03
C VAL A 46 19.43 4.03 -4.81
N GLN A 47 19.94 4.75 -5.80
CA GLN A 47 21.17 4.42 -6.53
C GLN A 47 21.94 5.72 -6.84
N GLU A 48 23.21 5.80 -6.47
CA GLU A 48 24.09 6.94 -6.75
C GLU A 48 23.50 8.31 -6.36
N GLN A 49 22.89 8.37 -5.16
CA GLN A 49 22.23 9.57 -4.61
C GLN A 49 20.98 10.03 -5.40
N LYS A 50 20.45 9.17 -6.27
CA LYS A 50 19.16 9.37 -6.95
C LYS A 50 18.13 8.39 -6.44
N ILE A 51 16.86 8.78 -6.48
CA ILE A 51 15.72 7.94 -6.12
C ILE A 51 15.01 7.46 -7.36
N LEU A 52 14.57 6.21 -7.34
CA LEU A 52 13.71 5.67 -8.38
C LEU A 52 12.25 6.05 -8.12
N LEU A 53 11.63 6.68 -9.10
CA LEU A 53 10.20 6.96 -9.12
C LEU A 53 9.54 6.28 -10.31
N CYS A 54 8.26 5.92 -10.14
CA CYS A 54 7.38 5.36 -11.16
C CYS A 54 6.27 6.34 -11.47
N ARG A 55 5.93 6.51 -12.75
CA ARG A 55 4.79 7.29 -13.21
C ARG A 55 3.58 6.39 -13.34
N ARG A 56 2.54 6.67 -12.57
CA ARG A 56 1.34 5.82 -12.47
C ARG A 56 0.60 5.69 -13.80
N ALA A 57 0.26 4.46 -14.18
CA ALA A 57 -0.61 4.17 -15.32
C ALA A 57 -2.09 4.16 -14.96
N ILE A 58 -2.43 3.95 -13.66
CA ILE A 58 -3.79 3.72 -13.18
C ILE A 58 -4.28 4.77 -12.20
N GLU A 59 -5.61 4.91 -12.11
CA GLU A 59 -6.24 5.72 -11.07
C GLU A 59 -6.13 5.07 -9.66
N PRO A 60 -6.15 5.85 -8.59
CA PRO A 60 -6.18 7.32 -8.57
C PRO A 60 -4.82 7.93 -8.96
N ARG A 61 -4.87 9.18 -9.47
CA ARG A 61 -3.68 9.95 -9.84
C ARG A 61 -2.84 9.35 -10.97
N ALA A 62 -3.49 8.82 -12.01
CA ALA A 62 -2.79 8.44 -13.23
C ALA A 62 -1.93 9.60 -13.76
N GLY A 63 -0.71 9.29 -14.22
CA GLY A 63 0.27 10.27 -14.70
C GLY A 63 1.12 10.97 -13.64
N PHE A 64 0.84 10.80 -12.35
CA PHE A 64 1.68 11.35 -11.27
C PHE A 64 2.86 10.41 -10.97
N TRP A 65 3.97 11.01 -10.55
CA TRP A 65 5.14 10.29 -10.08
C TRP A 65 5.00 9.89 -8.61
N THR A 66 5.44 8.70 -8.28
CA THR A 66 5.40 8.15 -6.93
C THR A 66 6.57 7.18 -6.71
N VAL A 67 6.90 6.90 -5.47
CA VAL A 67 7.73 5.75 -5.14
C VAL A 67 6.93 4.46 -5.35
N PRO A 68 7.54 3.34 -5.71
CA PRO A 68 6.86 2.05 -5.80
C PRO A 68 6.18 1.70 -4.48
N ALA A 69 4.88 1.46 -4.52
CA ALA A 69 4.10 1.16 -3.32
C ALA A 69 2.71 0.61 -3.63
N GLY A 70 2.26 -0.38 -2.87
CA GLY A 70 0.92 -0.93 -2.96
C GLY A 70 0.45 -1.60 -1.68
N PHE A 71 -0.63 -2.35 -1.73
CA PHE A 71 -1.21 -2.98 -0.56
C PHE A 71 -0.36 -4.14 -0.05
N LEU A 72 -0.22 -4.20 1.29
CA LEU A 72 0.38 -5.34 1.96
C LEU A 72 -0.52 -6.57 1.79
N GLU A 73 0.05 -7.68 1.36
CA GLU A 73 -0.64 -8.95 1.18
C GLU A 73 -0.53 -9.87 2.41
N LEU A 74 -1.47 -10.80 2.54
CA LEU A 74 -1.41 -11.78 3.60
C LEU A 74 -0.25 -12.75 3.38
N GLY A 75 0.52 -13.00 4.44
CA GLY A 75 1.62 -13.96 4.43
C GLY A 75 2.99 -13.36 4.12
N GLU A 76 3.08 -12.05 3.91
CA GLU A 76 4.33 -11.33 3.75
C GLU A 76 4.57 -10.35 4.91
N THR A 77 5.83 -10.05 5.17
CA THR A 77 6.22 -8.95 6.05
C THR A 77 6.13 -7.60 5.31
N ILE A 78 6.07 -6.50 6.05
CA ILE A 78 6.03 -5.15 5.46
C ILE A 78 7.26 -4.85 4.57
N ALA A 79 8.42 -5.43 4.86
CA ALA A 79 9.63 -5.29 4.05
C ALA A 79 9.56 -6.14 2.77
N GLU A 80 9.02 -7.36 2.85
CA GLU A 80 8.80 -8.22 1.69
C GLU A 80 7.79 -7.59 0.74
N GLY A 81 6.68 -7.04 1.25
CA GLY A 81 5.70 -6.32 0.45
C GLY A 81 6.31 -5.11 -0.27
N ALA A 82 7.12 -4.30 0.43
CA ALA A 82 7.80 -3.17 -0.20
C ALA A 82 8.79 -3.59 -1.31
N ALA A 83 9.46 -4.73 -1.15
CA ALA A 83 10.33 -5.30 -2.19
C ALA A 83 9.52 -5.83 -3.39
N ARG A 84 8.41 -6.52 -3.13
CA ARG A 84 7.49 -7.04 -4.16
C ARG A 84 6.91 -5.91 -5.00
N GLU A 85 6.38 -4.86 -4.37
CA GLU A 85 5.83 -3.69 -5.09
C GLU A 85 6.90 -3.00 -5.95
N THR A 86 8.15 -2.91 -5.46
CA THR A 86 9.25 -2.36 -6.25
C THR A 86 9.55 -3.22 -7.47
N LEU A 87 9.47 -4.55 -7.34
CA LEU A 87 9.67 -5.46 -8.46
C LEU A 87 8.50 -5.37 -9.47
N GLU A 88 7.27 -5.31 -9.00
CA GLU A 88 6.06 -5.26 -9.83
C GLU A 88 5.94 -3.95 -10.61
N GLU A 89 6.15 -2.80 -9.95
CA GLU A 89 5.96 -1.49 -10.57
C GLU A 89 7.19 -1.01 -11.36
N ALA A 90 8.41 -1.36 -10.94
CA ALA A 90 9.65 -0.87 -11.54
C ALA A 90 10.53 -1.96 -12.15
N CYS A 91 10.11 -3.22 -12.18
CA CYS A 91 10.93 -4.36 -12.60
C CYS A 91 12.32 -4.34 -11.92
N ALA A 92 12.39 -3.87 -10.69
CA ALA A 92 13.62 -3.58 -9.98
C ALA A 92 13.78 -4.44 -8.72
N THR A 93 15.00 -4.90 -8.49
CA THR A 93 15.38 -5.55 -7.23
C THR A 93 15.90 -4.51 -6.26
N VAL A 94 15.42 -4.54 -5.02
CA VAL A 94 15.83 -3.63 -3.96
C VAL A 94 16.29 -4.41 -2.72
N ARG A 95 17.39 -3.98 -2.13
CA ARG A 95 17.76 -4.39 -0.76
C ARG A 95 17.07 -3.44 0.20
N VAL A 96 15.96 -3.89 0.77
CA VAL A 96 15.17 -3.09 1.71
C VAL A 96 15.99 -2.77 2.95
N GLY A 97 16.04 -1.51 3.31
CA GLY A 97 16.74 -0.98 4.46
C GLY A 97 15.83 -0.76 5.66
N ARG A 98 15.91 0.42 6.26
CA ARG A 98 15.11 0.77 7.44
C ARG A 98 13.75 1.36 7.05
N LEU A 99 12.75 1.14 7.90
CA LEU A 99 11.52 1.93 7.87
C LEU A 99 11.89 3.39 8.21
N PHE A 100 11.56 4.32 7.33
CA PHE A 100 11.93 5.71 7.49
C PHE A 100 10.74 6.65 7.68
N ALA A 101 9.57 6.27 7.18
CA ALA A 101 8.36 7.06 7.32
C ALA A 101 7.10 6.19 7.48
N SER A 102 6.17 6.69 8.28
CA SER A 102 4.78 6.25 8.29
C SER A 102 3.88 7.45 8.01
N VAL A 103 2.84 7.27 7.19
CA VAL A 103 1.90 8.32 6.81
C VAL A 103 0.48 7.84 7.04
N ASP A 104 -0.27 8.57 7.87
CA ASP A 104 -1.68 8.31 8.09
C ASP A 104 -2.52 8.97 6.99
N VAL A 105 -3.23 8.17 6.19
CA VAL A 105 -4.17 8.66 5.17
C VAL A 105 -5.59 8.33 5.65
N VAL A 106 -6.03 9.08 6.65
CA VAL A 106 -7.25 8.82 7.42
C VAL A 106 -8.49 8.78 6.54
N ASP A 107 -8.63 9.73 5.62
CA ASP A 107 -9.80 9.83 4.73
C ASP A 107 -9.92 8.64 3.76
N ALA A 108 -8.78 8.03 3.39
CA ALA A 108 -8.74 6.81 2.59
C ALA A 108 -8.82 5.54 3.43
N GLY A 109 -8.76 5.65 4.76
CA GLY A 109 -8.67 4.50 5.66
C GLY A 109 -7.41 3.67 5.41
N GLN A 110 -6.25 4.33 5.30
CA GLN A 110 -4.97 3.69 5.00
C GLN A 110 -3.87 4.18 5.95
N VAL A 111 -2.88 3.32 6.17
CA VAL A 111 -1.59 3.65 6.77
C VAL A 111 -0.50 3.24 5.78
N HIS A 112 0.34 4.18 5.40
CA HIS A 112 1.44 3.95 4.48
C HIS A 112 2.75 3.82 5.25
N LEU A 113 3.55 2.81 4.92
CA LEU A 113 4.85 2.51 5.52
C LEU A 113 5.92 2.51 4.43
N PHE A 114 6.87 3.44 4.51
CA PHE A 114 7.92 3.58 3.52
C PHE A 114 9.29 3.19 4.08
N PHE A 115 9.97 2.32 3.35
CA PHE A 115 11.35 1.93 3.61
C PHE A 115 12.31 2.71 2.72
N THR A 116 13.52 2.93 3.21
CA THR A 116 14.65 3.19 2.30
C THR A 116 15.15 1.87 1.74
N GLY A 117 15.73 1.88 0.54
CA GLY A 117 16.32 0.68 -0.03
C GLY A 117 17.43 1.01 -1.01
N GLU A 118 18.37 0.08 -1.16
CA GLU A 118 19.41 0.14 -2.18
C GLU A 118 18.90 -0.55 -3.45
N LEU A 119 18.87 0.18 -4.56
CA LEU A 119 18.53 -0.40 -5.86
C LEU A 119 19.68 -1.30 -6.33
N ILE A 120 19.35 -2.54 -6.68
CA ILE A 120 20.30 -3.53 -7.13
C ILE A 120 20.14 -3.76 -8.64
N GLY A 121 21.15 -3.37 -9.41
CA GLY A 121 21.11 -3.53 -10.88
C GLY A 121 20.23 -2.52 -11.60
N GLY A 122 19.55 -2.96 -12.63
CA GLY A 122 18.68 -2.12 -13.45
C GLY A 122 17.24 -2.06 -12.98
N PHE A 123 16.45 -1.27 -13.68
CA PHE A 123 15.02 -1.14 -13.48
C PHE A 123 14.28 -1.03 -14.84
N GLY A 124 12.97 -1.13 -14.81
CA GLY A 124 12.13 -1.06 -15.99
C GLY A 124 10.74 -0.54 -15.65
N VAL A 125 9.77 -0.86 -16.50
CA VAL A 125 8.39 -0.41 -16.40
C VAL A 125 7.52 -1.65 -16.17
N GLY A 126 6.80 -1.68 -15.05
CA GLY A 126 5.81 -2.71 -14.76
C GLY A 126 4.44 -2.39 -15.36
N ASP A 127 3.49 -3.31 -15.20
CA ASP A 127 2.17 -3.23 -15.86
C ASP A 127 1.34 -2.00 -15.44
N GLU A 128 1.52 -1.52 -14.21
CA GLU A 128 0.81 -0.35 -13.66
C GLU A 128 1.62 0.95 -13.74
N THR A 129 2.72 0.95 -14.50
CA THR A 129 3.68 2.04 -14.62
C THR A 129 3.80 2.50 -16.06
N LEU A 130 3.69 3.82 -16.32
CA LEU A 130 3.92 4.43 -17.63
C LEU A 130 5.40 4.65 -17.91
N GLU A 131 6.16 5.01 -16.87
CA GLU A 131 7.55 5.42 -16.94
C GLU A 131 8.24 5.21 -15.59
N ALA A 132 9.49 4.79 -15.59
CA ALA A 132 10.34 4.69 -14.41
C ALA A 132 11.65 5.45 -14.66
N ALA A 133 12.09 6.27 -13.69
CA ALA A 133 13.31 7.07 -13.84
C ALA A 133 13.98 7.37 -12.49
N LEU A 134 15.27 7.64 -12.55
CA LEU A 134 16.08 8.08 -11.41
C LEU A 134 16.17 9.61 -11.38
N PHE A 135 15.80 10.19 -10.22
CA PHE A 135 15.83 11.64 -9.99
C PHE A 135 16.80 12.00 -8.88
N ALA A 136 17.61 13.01 -9.12
CA ALA A 136 18.34 13.68 -8.05
C ALA A 136 17.37 14.58 -7.25
N GLU A 137 17.75 15.00 -6.05
CA GLU A 137 16.89 15.77 -5.14
C GLU A 137 16.30 17.03 -5.80
N ASN A 138 17.09 17.72 -6.61
CA ASN A 138 16.68 18.94 -7.32
C ASN A 138 15.94 18.68 -8.66
N GLU A 139 15.72 17.43 -9.03
CA GLU A 139 15.06 17.01 -10.28
C GLU A 139 13.69 16.35 -10.01
N ILE A 140 13.31 16.18 -8.74
CA ILE A 140 12.04 15.53 -8.35
C ILE A 140 10.87 16.33 -8.95
N PRO A 141 9.97 15.67 -9.73
CA PRO A 141 8.87 16.32 -10.44
C PRO A 141 7.73 16.77 -9.53
#